data_2325d3176bc6b5cc39fdaef9ca21d3ca
#
_entry.id   2325d3176bc6b5cc39fdaef9ca21d3ca
#
_cell.length_a   1.000
_cell.length_b   1.000
_cell.length_c   1.000
_cell.angle_alpha   90.00
_cell.angle_beta   90.00
_cell.angle_gamma   90.00
#
_symmetry.space_group_name_H-M   'P 1'
#
loop_
_entity.id
_entity.type
_entity.pdbx_description
1 polymer ?
#
loop_
_entity_poly.entity_id
_entity_poly.type
_entity_poly.pdbx_seq_one_letter_code
_entity_poly.pdbx_strand_id
1 'polypeptide(L)'
;MPKLFTGAEIVFKCLEDQDVEYIFGYPGGAVLPIYDELKNFQSIKHILVRHEQGAGHAAEGYARSSGKPGVVLVTSGPGATNAVTALTDAYMDSCLLYTSPSPRDRFLSRMPSSA
;
A
#
# COMPACT_ATOMS: atom_id res chain seq x y z
N MET A 1 -9.17 -12.44 27.93
CA MET A 1 -9.83 -11.39 27.14
C MET A 1 -9.28 -11.38 25.73
N PRO A 2 -10.14 -11.38 24.73
CA PRO A 2 -9.65 -11.23 23.38
C PRO A 2 -8.98 -9.86 23.22
N LYS A 3 -7.85 -9.84 22.56
CA LYS A 3 -7.15 -8.61 22.28
C LYS A 3 -7.84 -7.87 21.14
N LEU A 4 -8.14 -6.60 21.36
CA LEU A 4 -8.69 -5.75 20.31
C LEU A 4 -7.55 -5.10 19.53
N PHE A 5 -7.67 -5.12 18.22
CA PHE A 5 -6.69 -4.51 17.34
C PHE A 5 -7.27 -3.27 16.67
N THR A 6 -6.45 -2.24 16.50
CA THR A 6 -6.84 -1.09 15.69
C THR A 6 -6.78 -1.47 14.21
N GLY A 7 -7.45 -0.67 13.37
CA GLY A 7 -7.37 -0.90 11.92
C GLY A 7 -5.94 -0.85 11.41
N ALA A 8 -5.13 0.07 11.93
CA ALA A 8 -3.72 0.19 11.52
C ALA A 8 -2.93 -1.07 11.90
N GLU A 9 -3.14 -1.60 13.09
CA GLU A 9 -2.50 -2.86 13.49
C GLU A 9 -2.90 -4.01 12.57
N ILE A 10 -4.16 -4.08 12.20
CA ILE A 10 -4.66 -5.13 11.32
C ILE A 10 -4.00 -5.05 9.94
N VAL A 11 -3.84 -3.84 9.40
CA VAL A 11 -3.15 -3.66 8.11
C VAL A 11 -1.75 -4.27 8.17
N PHE A 12 -0.96 -3.92 9.18
CA PHE A 12 0.40 -4.44 9.28
C PHE A 12 0.46 -5.93 9.59
N LYS A 13 -0.47 -6.44 10.38
CA LYS A 13 -0.53 -7.88 10.63
C LYS A 13 -0.83 -8.65 9.36
N CYS A 14 -1.74 -8.15 8.54
CA CYS A 14 -2.02 -8.78 7.25
C CYS A 14 -0.80 -8.74 6.33
N LEU A 15 -0.06 -7.64 6.33
CA LEU A 15 1.14 -7.53 5.52
C LEU A 15 2.22 -8.50 6.01
N GLU A 16 2.39 -8.66 7.32
CA GLU A 16 3.31 -9.64 7.86
C GLU A 16 2.91 -11.06 7.46
N ASP A 17 1.61 -11.38 7.51
CA ASP A 17 1.10 -12.68 7.11
C ASP A 17 1.35 -12.98 5.63
N GLN A 18 1.49 -11.95 4.82
CA GLN A 18 1.80 -12.07 3.40
C GLN A 18 3.31 -12.01 3.12
N ASP A 19 4.13 -12.05 4.18
CA ASP A 19 5.59 -11.98 4.07
C ASP A 19 6.10 -10.71 3.39
N VAL A 20 5.40 -9.59 3.59
CA VAL A 20 5.81 -8.30 3.05
C VAL A 20 6.99 -7.77 3.84
N GLU A 21 8.08 -7.43 3.14
CA GLU A 21 9.29 -6.90 3.76
C GLU A 21 9.43 -5.38 3.57
N TYR A 22 8.89 -4.84 2.48
CA TYR A 22 9.08 -3.45 2.11
C TYR A 22 7.76 -2.79 1.75
N ILE A 23 7.62 -1.54 2.20
CA ILE A 23 6.53 -0.66 1.80
C ILE A 23 7.16 0.59 1.20
N PHE A 24 6.69 1.00 0.03
CA PHE A 24 7.11 2.24 -0.60
C PHE A 24 5.99 3.26 -0.43
N GLY A 25 6.31 4.44 0.11
CA GLY A 25 5.23 5.37 0.37
C GLY A 25 5.64 6.77 0.70
N TYR A 26 4.61 7.61 0.80
CA TYR A 26 4.74 9.00 1.17
C TYR A 26 3.63 9.34 2.17
N PRO A 27 3.96 9.89 3.36
CA PRO A 27 2.96 10.12 4.39
C PRO A 27 2.02 11.27 4.05
N GLY A 28 0.84 11.23 4.68
CA GLY A 28 -0.16 12.27 4.58
C GLY A 28 -1.21 12.09 5.65
N GLY A 29 -2.13 13.03 5.77
CA GLY A 29 -3.05 13.09 6.90
C GLY A 29 -3.89 11.84 7.11
N ALA A 30 -4.43 11.28 6.03
CA ALA A 30 -5.34 10.14 6.14
C ALA A 30 -4.65 8.85 6.58
N VAL A 31 -3.35 8.72 6.37
CA VAL A 31 -2.59 7.51 6.71
C VAL A 31 -1.69 7.68 7.93
N LEU A 32 -1.79 8.81 8.64
CA LEU A 32 -0.98 9.03 9.85
C LEU A 32 -1.15 7.92 10.88
N PRO A 33 -2.36 7.43 11.19
CA PRO A 33 -2.50 6.33 12.14
C PRO A 33 -1.75 5.08 11.70
N ILE A 34 -1.72 4.81 10.40
CA ILE A 34 -0.99 3.67 9.85
C ILE A 34 0.51 3.89 10.01
N TYR A 35 1.01 5.07 9.66
CA TYR A 35 2.43 5.40 9.82
C TYR A 35 2.86 5.36 11.29
N ASP A 36 2.00 5.80 12.19
CA ASP A 36 2.32 5.75 13.62
C ASP A 36 2.50 4.32 14.11
N GLU A 37 1.74 3.38 13.56
CA GLU A 37 1.84 1.98 13.93
C GLU A 37 3.08 1.28 13.36
N LEU A 38 3.68 1.83 12.32
CA LEU A 38 4.84 1.24 11.64
C LEU A 38 5.99 0.93 12.60
N LYS A 39 6.19 1.75 13.61
CA LYS A 39 7.26 1.56 14.60
C LYS A 39 7.16 0.24 15.35
N ASN A 40 5.96 -0.34 15.42
CA ASN A 40 5.70 -1.59 16.12
C ASN A 40 5.90 -2.83 15.24
N PHE A 41 6.24 -2.64 13.95
CA PHE A 41 6.38 -3.72 12.98
C PHE A 41 7.74 -3.62 12.29
N GLN A 42 8.80 -3.98 13.04
CA GLN A 42 10.19 -3.80 12.59
C GLN A 42 10.59 -4.76 11.47
N SER A 43 9.81 -5.80 11.23
CA SER A 43 10.04 -6.70 10.10
C SER A 43 9.70 -6.07 8.76
N ILE A 44 8.93 -4.98 8.77
CA ILE A 44 8.52 -4.28 7.56
C ILE A 44 9.30 -2.97 7.49
N LYS A 45 10.03 -2.78 6.39
CA LYS A 45 10.83 -1.57 6.16
C LYS A 45 10.09 -0.62 5.25
N HIS A 46 10.06 0.63 5.63
CA HIS A 46 9.44 1.68 4.84
C HIS A 46 10.50 2.42 4.03
N ILE A 47 10.27 2.51 2.73
CA ILE A 47 11.12 3.28 1.82
C ILE A 47 10.38 4.57 1.50
N LEU A 48 10.88 5.68 2.03
CA LEU A 48 10.27 6.98 1.81
C LEU A 48 10.63 7.49 0.42
N VAL A 49 9.60 7.87 -0.33
CA VAL A 49 9.77 8.49 -1.64
C VAL A 49 9.44 9.98 -1.54
N ARG A 50 9.69 10.71 -2.62
CA ARG A 50 9.37 12.14 -2.69
C ARG A 50 8.15 12.44 -3.55
N HIS A 51 7.60 11.41 -4.19
CA HIS A 51 6.40 11.51 -4.99
C HIS A 51 5.75 10.14 -5.05
N GLU A 52 4.45 10.10 -4.95
CA GLU A 52 3.70 8.84 -4.89
C GLU A 52 3.86 8.00 -6.16
N GLN A 53 4.01 8.65 -7.31
CA GLN A 53 4.29 7.93 -8.55
C GLN A 53 5.60 7.15 -8.45
N GLY A 54 6.61 7.74 -7.83
CA GLY A 54 7.88 7.05 -7.58
C GLY A 54 7.69 5.84 -6.68
N ALA A 55 6.84 5.94 -5.67
CA ALA A 55 6.54 4.80 -4.81
C ALA A 55 5.93 3.65 -5.61
N GLY A 56 4.98 3.96 -6.49
CA GLY A 56 4.33 2.96 -7.31
C GLY A 56 5.30 2.26 -8.26
N HIS A 57 6.13 3.03 -8.94
CA HIS A 57 7.13 2.46 -9.84
C HIS A 57 8.19 1.64 -9.10
N ALA A 58 8.60 2.10 -7.91
CA ALA A 58 9.54 1.33 -7.09
C ALA A 58 8.93 0.00 -6.64
N ALA A 59 7.69 0.02 -6.21
CA ALA A 59 6.99 -1.21 -5.81
C ALA A 59 6.81 -2.16 -6.99
N GLU A 60 6.50 -1.61 -8.16
CA GLU A 60 6.39 -2.39 -9.39
C GLU A 60 7.72 -3.05 -9.73
N GLY A 61 8.82 -2.30 -9.72
CA GLY A 61 10.15 -2.85 -9.96
C GLY A 61 10.52 -3.93 -8.95
N TYR A 62 10.19 -3.71 -7.69
CA TYR A 62 10.40 -4.71 -6.65
C TYR A 62 9.62 -6.00 -6.95
N ALA A 63 8.35 -5.87 -7.34
CA ALA A 63 7.53 -7.04 -7.65
C ALA A 63 8.09 -7.82 -8.84
N ARG A 64 8.52 -7.11 -9.86
CA ARG A 64 9.09 -7.75 -11.06
C ARG A 64 10.40 -8.48 -10.76
N SER A 65 11.25 -7.90 -9.94
CA SER A 65 12.57 -8.46 -9.67
C SER A 65 12.55 -9.54 -8.60
N SER A 66 11.66 -9.44 -7.62
CA SER A 66 11.62 -10.38 -6.49
C SER A 66 10.60 -11.50 -6.66
N GLY A 67 9.60 -11.31 -7.52
CA GLY A 67 8.47 -12.22 -7.62
C GLY A 67 7.47 -12.09 -6.47
N LYS A 68 7.65 -11.10 -5.60
CA LYS A 68 6.76 -10.84 -4.47
C LYS A 68 5.91 -9.61 -4.75
N PRO A 69 4.72 -9.49 -4.14
CA PRO A 69 3.91 -8.29 -4.32
C PRO A 69 4.63 -7.04 -3.84
N GLY A 70 4.52 -5.96 -4.60
CA GLY A 70 4.95 -4.64 -4.15
C GLY A 70 3.84 -4.00 -3.33
N VAL A 71 4.21 -3.19 -2.34
CA VAL A 71 3.24 -2.52 -1.49
C VAL A 71 3.49 -1.02 -1.51
N VAL A 72 2.42 -0.27 -1.74
CA VAL A 72 2.46 1.19 -1.78
C VAL A 72 1.53 1.74 -0.72
N LEU A 73 2.02 2.68 0.06
CA LEU A 73 1.22 3.34 1.09
C LEU A 73 1.18 4.83 0.80
N VAL A 74 0.02 5.33 0.40
CA VAL A 74 -0.18 6.73 0.05
C VAL A 74 -1.44 7.26 0.73
N THR A 75 -1.50 8.57 0.90
CA THR A 75 -2.68 9.20 1.50
C THR A 75 -3.79 9.35 0.47
N SER A 76 -4.99 9.69 0.95
CA SER A 76 -6.13 10.00 0.08
C SER A 76 -5.88 11.30 -0.70
N GLY A 77 -6.75 11.55 -1.67
CA GLY A 77 -6.67 12.78 -2.48
C GLY A 77 -5.47 12.77 -3.42
N PRO A 78 -4.61 13.78 -3.36
CA PRO A 78 -3.48 13.86 -4.29
C PRO A 78 -2.49 12.70 -4.14
N GLY A 79 -2.39 12.11 -2.95
CA GLY A 79 -1.55 10.91 -2.78
C GLY A 79 -2.04 9.77 -3.66
N ALA A 80 -3.32 9.47 -3.60
CA ALA A 80 -3.91 8.42 -4.42
C ALA A 80 -3.84 8.75 -5.92
N THR A 81 -4.17 9.99 -6.29
CA THR A 81 -4.17 10.37 -7.71
C THR A 81 -2.76 10.40 -8.29
N ASN A 82 -1.76 10.77 -7.50
CA ASN A 82 -0.37 10.76 -7.95
C ASN A 82 0.16 9.35 -8.18
N ALA A 83 -0.49 8.32 -7.65
CA ALA A 83 -0.10 6.94 -7.85
C ALA A 83 -0.75 6.29 -9.08
N VAL A 84 -1.68 6.98 -9.73
CA VAL A 84 -2.50 6.37 -10.80
C VAL A 84 -1.66 5.86 -11.97
N THR A 85 -0.67 6.64 -12.41
CA THR A 85 0.18 6.21 -13.55
C THR A 85 0.88 4.89 -13.23
N ALA A 86 1.47 4.78 -12.05
CA ALA A 86 2.17 3.57 -11.65
C ALA A 86 1.21 2.38 -11.50
N LEU A 87 0.02 2.61 -10.95
CA LEU A 87 -1.00 1.57 -10.83
C LEU A 87 -1.45 1.09 -12.19
N THR A 88 -1.65 2.00 -13.13
CA THR A 88 -2.03 1.66 -14.49
C THR A 88 -0.94 0.83 -15.17
N ASP A 89 0.31 1.23 -15.01
CA ASP A 89 1.43 0.52 -15.59
C ASP A 89 1.53 -0.91 -15.02
N ALA A 90 1.41 -1.04 -13.70
CA ALA A 90 1.42 -2.34 -13.05
C ALA A 90 0.25 -3.22 -13.52
N TYR A 91 -0.93 -2.64 -13.66
CA TYR A 91 -2.11 -3.35 -14.13
C TYR A 91 -1.93 -3.86 -15.55
N MET A 92 -1.43 -3.00 -16.44
CA MET A 92 -1.23 -3.37 -17.85
C MET A 92 -0.21 -4.49 -18.02
N ASP A 93 0.76 -4.56 -17.13
CA ASP A 93 1.81 -5.58 -17.19
C ASP A 93 1.54 -6.76 -16.25
N SER A 94 0.35 -6.83 -15.66
CA SER A 94 -0.04 -7.89 -14.72
C SER A 94 0.92 -8.01 -13.52
N CYS A 95 1.44 -6.89 -13.08
CA CYS A 95 2.37 -6.84 -11.95
C CYS A 95 1.60 -6.84 -10.64
N LEU A 96 2.09 -7.61 -9.65
CA LEU A 96 1.44 -7.71 -8.35
C LEU A 96 1.75 -6.47 -7.51
N LEU A 97 0.73 -5.69 -7.21
CA LEU A 97 0.86 -4.46 -6.45
C LEU A 97 -0.31 -4.33 -5.48
N TYR A 98 0.02 -4.14 -4.20
CA TYR A 98 -0.98 -3.86 -3.17
C TYR A 98 -0.96 -2.38 -2.83
N THR A 99 -2.12 -1.77 -2.73
CA THR A 99 -2.25 -0.37 -2.37
C THR A 99 -2.95 -0.25 -1.02
N SER A 100 -2.69 0.86 -0.33
CA SER A 100 -3.34 1.10 0.95
C SER A 100 -4.84 1.31 0.74
N PRO A 101 -5.68 0.71 1.61
CA PRO A 101 -7.11 0.93 1.52
C PRO A 101 -7.46 2.37 1.92
N SER A 102 -8.47 2.91 1.25
CA SER A 102 -9.03 4.22 1.56
C SER A 102 -10.56 4.10 1.57
N PRO A 103 -11.26 5.09 2.13
CA PRO A 103 -12.72 5.07 2.05
C PRO A 103 -13.26 5.03 0.61
N ARG A 104 -12.50 5.56 -0.34
CA ARG A 104 -12.88 5.53 -1.75
C ARG A 104 -12.72 4.14 -2.35
N ASP A 105 -11.75 3.38 -1.89
CA ASP A 105 -11.56 2.00 -2.33
C ASP A 105 -12.76 1.14 -1.97
N ARG A 106 -13.39 1.43 -0.84
CA ARG A 106 -14.60 0.73 -0.44
C ARG A 106 -15.71 0.92 -1.46
N PHE A 107 -15.83 2.11 -2.03
CA PHE A 107 -16.78 2.36 -3.11
C PHE A 107 -16.40 1.58 -4.37
N LEU A 108 -15.13 1.63 -4.76
CA LEU A 108 -14.63 0.91 -5.93
C LEU A 108 -14.80 -0.60 -5.80
N SER A 109 -14.61 -1.13 -4.60
CA SER A 109 -14.75 -2.57 -4.38
C SER A 109 -16.18 -3.07 -4.52
N ARG A 110 -17.16 -2.18 -4.54
CA ARG A 110 -18.56 -2.51 -4.78
C ARG A 110 -18.94 -2.53 -6.26
N MET A 111 -18.04 -2.08 -7.12
CA MET A 111 -18.29 -2.12 -8.54
C MET A 111 -18.16 -3.56 -9.01
N PRO A 112 -18.96 -3.96 -10.02
CA PRO A 112 -18.87 -5.32 -10.54
C PRO A 112 -17.46 -5.62 -11.02
N SER A 113 -16.96 -6.79 -10.67
CA SER A 113 -15.61 -7.20 -11.04
C SER A 113 -15.48 -7.41 -12.54
N SER A 114 -16.59 -7.57 -13.23
CA SER A 114 -16.63 -7.70 -14.67
C SER A 114 -16.53 -6.36 -15.39
N ALA A 115 -16.60 -5.29 -14.63
CA ALA A 115 -16.50 -3.96 -15.19
C ALA A 115 -15.07 -3.68 -15.64
#